data_4eb00792e97a5bef3a3526d1c500145c
#
_entry.id   4eb00792e97a5bef3a3526d1c500145c
#
_cell.length_a   1.000
_cell.length_b   1.000
_cell.length_c   1.000
_cell.angle_alpha   90.00
_cell.angle_beta   90.00
_cell.angle_gamma   90.00
#
_symmetry.space_group_name_H-M   'P 1'
#
loop_
_entity.id
_entity.type
_entity.pdbx_description
1 polymer ?
#
loop_
_entity_poly.entity_id
_entity_poly.type
_entity_poly.pdbx_seq_one_letter_code
_entity_poly.pdbx_strand_id
1 'polypeptide(L)'
;MHKLHIIELTDNGDHWLAKGHEKLSEDLAKTLEPGKRLLVDSDGFAFIYILEDESGFHQVIFHQELWSQVREAYETKKAIHLDLHDNVHIELSHFHDEFDFLLENIQGNGNYGEDFEQAVNVAFKEK
;
A
#
# COMPACT_ATOMS: atom_id res chain seq x y z
N MET A 1 3.79 7.04 -15.92
CA MET A 1 3.40 6.37 -14.66
C MET A 1 3.63 7.30 -13.48
N HIS A 2 2.63 7.47 -12.63
CA HIS A 2 2.76 8.25 -11.41
C HIS A 2 3.18 7.37 -10.26
N LYS A 3 3.96 7.91 -9.34
CA LYS A 3 4.35 7.27 -8.09
C LYS A 3 3.84 8.12 -6.94
N LEU A 4 2.99 7.53 -6.13
CA LEU A 4 2.41 8.20 -4.97
C LEU A 4 3.07 7.64 -3.72
N HIS A 5 3.91 8.44 -3.08
CA HIS A 5 4.60 8.05 -1.86
C HIS A 5 3.69 8.39 -0.68
N ILE A 6 3.20 7.37 0.00
CA ILE A 6 2.29 7.59 1.13
C ILE A 6 3.08 8.13 2.31
N ILE A 7 2.58 9.22 2.89
CA ILE A 7 3.22 9.88 4.02
C ILE A 7 2.38 9.79 5.29
N GLU A 8 1.11 9.41 5.16
CA GLU A 8 0.20 9.34 6.30
C GLU A 8 -0.81 8.23 6.09
N LEU A 9 -1.07 7.45 7.14
CA LEU A 9 -2.09 6.42 7.13
C LEU A 9 -2.78 6.48 8.50
N THR A 10 -4.04 6.89 8.52
CA THR A 10 -4.79 7.15 9.75
C THR A 10 -6.11 6.43 9.79
N ASP A 11 -6.54 6.05 10.99
CA ASP A 11 -7.82 5.38 11.21
C ASP A 11 -8.93 6.42 11.30
N ASN A 12 -9.86 6.40 10.35
CA ASN A 12 -11.01 7.31 10.32
C ASN A 12 -12.28 6.70 10.92
N GLY A 13 -12.16 5.57 11.61
CA GLY A 13 -13.30 4.90 12.24
C GLY A 13 -13.75 3.69 11.43
N ASP A 14 -14.45 3.89 10.34
CA ASP A 14 -14.95 2.80 9.50
C ASP A 14 -13.96 2.38 8.40
N HIS A 15 -12.94 3.19 8.14
CA HIS A 15 -11.87 2.86 7.19
C HIS A 15 -10.59 3.59 7.57
N TRP A 16 -9.48 3.15 6.99
CA TRP A 16 -8.19 3.85 7.10
C TRP A 16 -8.03 4.76 5.89
N LEU A 17 -7.42 5.92 6.08
CA LEU A 17 -7.18 6.87 5.00
C LEU A 17 -5.69 7.07 4.80
N ALA A 18 -5.23 6.79 3.58
CA ALA A 18 -3.87 7.02 3.14
C ALA A 18 -3.77 8.33 2.38
N LYS A 19 -2.71 9.10 2.65
CA LYS A 19 -2.44 10.34 1.94
C LYS A 19 -1.03 10.30 1.36
N GLY A 20 -0.91 10.72 0.11
CA GLY A 20 0.36 10.76 -0.59
C GLY A 20 1.02 12.13 -0.53
N HIS A 21 2.33 12.13 -0.72
CA HIS A 21 3.11 13.36 -0.83
C HIS A 21 2.80 14.10 -2.13
N GLU A 22 2.64 13.35 -3.23
CA GLU A 22 2.35 13.91 -4.54
C GLU A 22 0.87 14.24 -4.66
N LYS A 23 0.58 15.33 -5.36
CA LYS A 23 -0.80 15.73 -5.62
C LYS A 23 -1.15 15.44 -7.06
N LEU A 24 -2.31 14.82 -7.27
CA LEU A 24 -2.81 14.53 -8.60
C LEU A 24 -3.77 15.62 -9.04
N SER A 25 -3.91 15.81 -10.36
CA SER A 25 -4.98 16.64 -10.88
C SER A 25 -6.32 15.97 -10.63
N GLU A 26 -7.38 16.76 -10.58
CA GLU A 26 -8.73 16.23 -10.43
C GLU A 26 -9.08 15.30 -11.58
N ASP A 27 -8.71 15.66 -12.79
CA ASP A 27 -9.00 14.85 -13.98
C ASP A 27 -8.35 13.47 -13.89
N LEU A 28 -7.07 13.40 -13.50
CA LEU A 28 -6.40 12.12 -13.33
C LEU A 28 -7.01 11.32 -12.18
N ALA A 29 -7.26 11.99 -11.05
CA ALA A 29 -7.82 11.32 -9.88
C ALA A 29 -9.14 10.61 -10.18
N LYS A 30 -9.97 11.21 -11.02
CA LYS A 30 -11.28 10.64 -11.37
C LYS A 30 -11.20 9.44 -12.32
N THR A 31 -10.06 9.24 -12.98
CA THR A 31 -9.89 8.13 -13.94
C THR A 31 -9.25 6.89 -13.34
N LEU A 32 -8.66 7.00 -12.15
CA LEU A 32 -7.92 5.91 -11.54
C LEU A 32 -8.86 4.85 -10.97
N GLU A 33 -8.48 3.59 -11.16
CA GLU A 33 -9.21 2.44 -10.63
C GLU A 33 -8.26 1.54 -9.84
N PRO A 34 -8.77 0.77 -8.85
CA PRO A 34 -7.94 -0.18 -8.12
C PRO A 34 -7.45 -1.28 -9.05
N GLY A 35 -6.14 -1.52 -9.05
CA GLY A 35 -5.56 -2.62 -9.82
C GLY A 35 -5.62 -3.95 -9.08
N LYS A 36 -5.98 -3.94 -7.80
CA LYS A 36 -6.21 -5.13 -6.96
C LYS A 36 -4.97 -6.00 -6.81
N ARG A 37 -3.78 -5.39 -6.90
CA ARG A 37 -2.51 -6.09 -6.75
C ARG A 37 -1.59 -5.33 -5.83
N LEU A 38 -0.85 -6.08 -5.01
CA LEU A 38 0.16 -5.54 -4.13
C LEU A 38 1.49 -6.21 -4.45
N LEU A 39 2.52 -5.41 -4.69
CA LEU A 39 3.85 -5.86 -5.05
C LEU A 39 4.85 -5.51 -3.95
N VAL A 40 6.03 -6.11 -4.04
CA VAL A 40 7.12 -5.86 -3.10
C VAL A 40 8.26 -5.18 -3.84
N ASP A 41 8.80 -4.12 -3.24
CA ASP A 41 10.09 -3.56 -3.59
C ASP A 41 11.04 -3.88 -2.44
N SER A 42 11.78 -4.98 -2.56
CA SER A 42 12.66 -5.45 -1.48
C SER A 42 13.87 -4.53 -1.30
N ASP A 43 14.38 -3.95 -2.38
CA ASP A 43 15.51 -3.03 -2.31
C ASP A 43 15.12 -1.71 -1.62
N GLY A 44 13.92 -1.23 -1.90
CA GLY A 44 13.42 0.02 -1.32
C GLY A 44 12.67 -0.17 0.00
N PHE A 45 12.52 -1.38 0.48
CA PHE A 45 11.78 -1.71 1.71
C PHE A 45 10.38 -1.11 1.68
N ALA A 46 9.61 -1.48 0.64
CA ALA A 46 8.28 -0.93 0.41
C ALA A 46 7.31 -1.97 -0.10
N PHE A 47 6.01 -1.74 0.19
CA PHE A 47 4.91 -2.41 -0.48
C PHE A 47 4.28 -1.43 -1.45
N ILE A 48 3.89 -1.93 -2.62
CA ILE A 48 3.39 -1.09 -3.71
C ILE A 48 2.03 -1.61 -4.16
N TYR A 49 0.98 -0.80 -3.95
CA TYR A 49 -0.34 -1.10 -4.47
C TYR A 49 -0.47 -0.49 -5.87
N ILE A 50 -1.08 -1.21 -6.79
CA ILE A 50 -1.20 -0.80 -8.19
C ILE A 50 -2.56 -0.15 -8.44
N LEU A 51 -2.52 1.04 -9.04
CA LEU A 51 -3.71 1.69 -9.61
C LEU A 51 -3.60 1.60 -11.14
N GLU A 52 -4.74 1.70 -11.81
CA GLU A 52 -4.81 1.59 -13.27
C GLU A 52 -5.63 2.73 -13.86
N ASP A 53 -5.26 3.14 -15.07
CA ASP A 53 -6.10 3.97 -15.93
C ASP A 53 -5.82 3.59 -17.38
N GLU A 54 -6.37 4.35 -18.33
CA GLU A 54 -6.18 4.06 -19.75
C GLU A 54 -4.72 4.13 -20.20
N SER A 55 -3.90 4.94 -19.51
CA SER A 55 -2.48 5.09 -19.86
C SER A 55 -1.60 3.99 -19.29
N GLY A 56 -2.10 3.17 -18.37
CA GLY A 56 -1.33 2.08 -17.77
C GLY A 56 -1.42 2.05 -16.27
N PHE A 57 -0.31 1.71 -15.63
CA PHE A 57 -0.27 1.48 -14.18
C PHE A 57 0.36 2.66 -13.46
N HIS A 58 -0.07 2.85 -12.19
CA HIS A 58 0.50 3.83 -11.27
C HIS A 58 0.79 3.13 -9.95
N GLN A 59 1.72 3.66 -9.18
CA GLN A 59 2.19 3.03 -7.95
C GLN A 59 1.77 3.81 -6.71
N VAL A 60 1.25 3.11 -5.70
CA VAL A 60 1.00 3.66 -4.36
C VAL A 60 1.99 2.99 -3.44
N ILE A 61 2.94 3.74 -2.91
CA ILE A 61 4.13 3.19 -2.27
C ILE A 61 4.07 3.41 -0.76
N PHE A 62 4.11 2.29 -0.02
CA PHE A 62 4.13 2.28 1.44
C PHE A 62 5.54 1.92 1.90
N HIS A 63 6.33 2.94 2.23
CA HIS A 63 7.70 2.76 2.71
C HIS A 63 7.73 2.24 4.15
N GLN A 64 8.88 1.73 4.56
CA GLN A 64 9.07 1.10 5.86
C GLN A 64 8.62 1.99 7.03
N GLU A 65 8.77 3.30 6.92
CA GLU A 65 8.36 4.25 7.96
C GLU A 65 6.87 4.14 8.31
N LEU A 66 6.05 3.62 7.38
CA LEU A 66 4.62 3.47 7.59
C LEU A 66 4.21 2.05 7.97
N TRP A 67 5.14 1.12 8.09
CA TRP A 67 4.78 -0.27 8.30
C TRP A 67 4.06 -0.52 9.63
N SER A 68 4.30 0.29 10.66
CA SER A 68 3.55 0.15 11.90
C SER A 68 2.07 0.48 11.72
N GLN A 69 1.76 1.52 10.94
CA GLN A 69 0.38 1.88 10.61
C GLN A 69 -0.25 0.85 9.65
N VAL A 70 0.54 0.35 8.70
CA VAL A 70 0.06 -0.72 7.80
C VAL A 70 -0.32 -1.95 8.62
N ARG A 71 0.49 -2.30 9.61
CA ARG A 71 0.17 -3.42 10.51
C ARG A 71 -1.14 -3.18 11.26
N GLU A 72 -1.35 -1.99 11.80
CA GLU A 72 -2.60 -1.67 12.50
C GLU A 72 -3.80 -1.80 11.56
N ALA A 73 -3.69 -1.24 10.36
CA ALA A 73 -4.77 -1.35 9.37
C ALA A 73 -5.04 -2.80 9.02
N TYR A 74 -3.99 -3.59 8.80
CA TYR A 74 -4.11 -5.00 8.49
C TYR A 74 -4.78 -5.78 9.62
N GLU A 75 -4.43 -5.49 10.87
CA GLU A 75 -5.03 -6.19 12.03
C GLU A 75 -6.51 -5.87 12.21
N THR A 76 -6.94 -4.64 11.87
CA THR A 76 -8.36 -4.27 11.95
C THR A 76 -9.18 -4.84 10.80
N LYS A 77 -8.55 -5.21 9.69
CA LYS A 77 -9.20 -5.65 8.45
C LYS A 77 -10.17 -4.62 7.85
N LYS A 78 -10.13 -3.39 8.33
CA LYS A 78 -10.93 -2.31 7.73
C LYS A 78 -10.34 -1.89 6.39
N ALA A 79 -11.18 -1.45 5.49
CA ALA A 79 -10.75 -0.99 4.17
C ALA A 79 -9.73 0.14 4.29
N ILE A 80 -8.80 0.19 3.35
CA ILE A 80 -7.86 1.30 3.21
C ILE A 80 -8.31 2.13 2.01
N HIS A 81 -8.58 3.41 2.23
CA HIS A 81 -8.92 4.35 1.17
C HIS A 81 -7.72 5.24 0.90
N LEU A 82 -7.58 5.68 -0.32
CA LEU A 82 -6.54 6.62 -0.73
C LEU A 82 -7.16 7.94 -1.11
N ASP A 83 -6.68 9.01 -0.51
CA ASP A 83 -7.06 10.38 -0.88
C ASP A 83 -6.27 10.77 -2.13
N LEU A 84 -6.97 10.88 -3.26
CA LEU A 84 -6.35 11.20 -4.56
C LEU A 84 -6.35 12.71 -4.83
N HIS A 85 -7.41 13.40 -4.40
CA HIS A 85 -7.62 14.82 -4.62
C HIS A 85 -8.77 15.23 -3.71
N ASP A 86 -8.98 16.52 -3.51
CA ASP A 86 -10.07 17.01 -2.66
C ASP A 86 -11.39 16.29 -2.99
N ASN A 87 -11.94 15.60 -2.00
CA ASN A 87 -13.20 14.85 -2.12
C ASN A 87 -13.18 13.69 -3.12
N VAL A 88 -12.02 13.31 -3.65
CA VAL A 88 -11.89 12.14 -4.53
C VAL A 88 -11.06 11.07 -3.83
N HIS A 89 -11.75 10.03 -3.37
CA HIS A 89 -11.12 8.91 -2.68
C HIS A 89 -11.35 7.62 -3.46
N ILE A 90 -10.46 6.67 -3.28
CA ILE A 90 -10.59 5.34 -3.90
C ILE A 90 -10.26 4.29 -2.85
N GLU A 91 -11.01 3.20 -2.82
CA GLU A 91 -10.66 2.07 -1.96
C GLU A 91 -9.54 1.25 -2.62
N LEU A 92 -8.50 0.93 -1.84
CA LEU A 92 -7.45 0.02 -2.28
C LEU A 92 -7.95 -1.42 -2.08
N SER A 93 -8.87 -1.83 -2.95
CA SER A 93 -9.55 -3.12 -2.80
C SER A 93 -8.59 -4.29 -2.90
N HIS A 94 -8.87 -5.37 -2.17
CA HIS A 94 -8.03 -6.57 -2.07
C HIS A 94 -6.68 -6.35 -1.39
N PHE A 95 -6.45 -5.17 -0.77
CA PHE A 95 -5.18 -4.88 -0.11
C PHE A 95 -4.83 -5.96 0.92
N HIS A 96 -5.75 -6.27 1.82
CA HIS A 96 -5.46 -7.21 2.90
C HIS A 96 -5.28 -8.64 2.40
N ASP A 97 -6.06 -9.07 1.41
CA ASP A 97 -5.92 -10.40 0.81
C ASP A 97 -4.57 -10.56 0.11
N GLU A 98 -4.17 -9.55 -0.65
CA GLU A 98 -2.88 -9.54 -1.31
C GLU A 98 -1.74 -9.49 -0.30
N PHE A 99 -1.94 -8.75 0.78
CA PHE A 99 -0.94 -8.64 1.84
C PHE A 99 -0.74 -9.99 2.56
N ASP A 100 -1.83 -10.71 2.86
CA ASP A 100 -1.75 -12.08 3.41
C ASP A 100 -0.90 -12.97 2.51
N PHE A 101 -1.15 -12.91 1.21
CA PHE A 101 -0.43 -13.72 0.24
C PHE A 101 1.06 -13.36 0.22
N LEU A 102 1.39 -12.08 0.25
CA LEU A 102 2.78 -11.63 0.27
C LEU A 102 3.50 -12.05 1.54
N LEU A 103 2.86 -11.94 2.69
CA LEU A 103 3.47 -12.34 3.96
C LEU A 103 3.85 -13.82 3.95
N GLU A 104 3.02 -14.67 3.35
CA GLU A 104 3.34 -16.09 3.21
C GLU A 104 4.51 -16.30 2.23
N ASN A 105 4.49 -15.60 1.10
CA ASN A 105 5.51 -15.77 0.06
C ASN A 105 6.89 -15.24 0.45
N ILE A 106 6.94 -14.24 1.30
CA ILE A 106 8.21 -13.65 1.74
C ILE A 106 8.98 -14.62 2.63
N GLN A 107 8.27 -15.44 3.40
CA GLN A 107 8.90 -16.36 4.35
C GLN A 107 9.71 -17.44 3.65
N GLY A 108 11.01 -17.50 3.98
CA GLY A 108 11.92 -18.50 3.42
C GLY A 108 12.24 -18.30 1.95
N ASN A 109 11.85 -17.17 1.35
CA ASN A 109 12.07 -16.91 -0.06
C ASN A 109 13.31 -16.02 -0.24
N GLY A 110 14.42 -16.61 -0.65
CA GLY A 110 15.66 -15.90 -0.84
C GLY A 110 15.64 -14.82 -1.91
N ASN A 111 14.62 -14.78 -2.76
CA ASN A 111 14.51 -13.77 -3.81
C ASN A 111 14.32 -12.35 -3.25
N TYR A 112 13.77 -12.24 -2.05
CA TYR A 112 13.56 -10.92 -1.42
C TYR A 112 14.74 -10.47 -0.56
N GLY A 113 15.68 -11.37 -0.24
CA GLY A 113 16.82 -11.07 0.61
C GLY A 113 16.51 -11.20 2.11
N GLU A 114 17.54 -11.55 2.88
CA GLU A 114 17.38 -11.77 4.31
C GLU A 114 17.01 -10.49 5.07
N ASP A 115 17.59 -9.37 4.67
CA ASP A 115 17.33 -8.08 5.35
C ASP A 115 15.87 -7.67 5.21
N PHE A 116 15.30 -7.85 4.03
CA PHE A 116 13.89 -7.53 3.81
C PHE A 116 12.98 -8.48 4.59
N GLU A 117 13.27 -9.79 4.52
CA GLU A 117 12.48 -10.78 5.26
C GLU A 117 12.50 -10.50 6.76
N GLN A 118 13.67 -10.18 7.31
CA GLN A 118 13.79 -9.85 8.72
C GLN A 118 13.00 -8.59 9.09
N ALA A 119 13.07 -7.56 8.26
CA ALA A 119 12.33 -6.32 8.49
C ALA A 119 10.82 -6.57 8.50
N VAL A 120 10.33 -7.40 7.58
CA VAL A 120 8.91 -7.77 7.51
C VAL A 120 8.51 -8.55 8.77
N ASN A 121 9.33 -9.48 9.21
CA ASN A 121 9.04 -10.27 10.41
C ASN A 121 8.96 -9.37 11.66
N VAL A 122 9.87 -8.43 11.80
CA VAL A 122 9.85 -7.48 12.93
C VAL A 122 8.58 -6.62 12.87
N ALA A 123 8.23 -6.12 11.69
CA ALA A 123 7.09 -5.22 11.55
C ALA A 123 5.74 -5.92 11.68
N PHE A 124 5.60 -7.15 11.20
CA PHE A 124 4.28 -7.77 11.01
C PHE A 124 4.06 -9.07 11.77
N LYS A 125 5.10 -9.74 12.23
CA LYS A 125 4.96 -11.04 12.92
C LYS A 125 5.35 -10.99 14.39
N GLU A 126 6.26 -10.11 14.77
CA GLU A 126 6.68 -9.99 16.16
C GLU A 126 5.67 -9.16 16.94
N LYS A 127 5.45 -9.56 18.19
CA LYS A 127 4.55 -8.85 19.09
C LYS A 127 5.27 -7.78 19.89
#